data_613c7fea8e2ff343e98685ca9107dab9
#
_entry.id   613c7fea8e2ff343e98685ca9107dab9
#
_cell.length_a   1.000
_cell.length_b   1.000
_cell.length_c   1.000
_cell.angle_alpha   90.00
_cell.angle_beta   90.00
_cell.angle_gamma   90.00
#
_symmetry.space_group_name_H-M   'P 1'
#
loop_
_entity.id
_entity.type
_entity.pdbx_description
1 polymer ?
#
loop_
_entity_poly.entity_id
_entity_poly.type
_entity_poly.pdbx_seq_one_letter_code
_entity_poly.pdbx_strand_id
1 'polypeptide(L)'
;MPILVLADIHGNLPALEAVLAHPAAQSCTDIISLGDHVNFGPQSRAVHDRLVSLGAVMLLGNHEERLTRPADAEFDGYNWRLMRWTAQQMQGVELALPTDLRRGHVLFTHGTPGQPYHLVYPADLPSVLDAQPDGVNLLLSGHNHHRWDLKHNGRRAVNPGSVGMAEDGRGAVAPFLVLDGVDVIRHEAPYDVNAVLRAFINTGAAYEAPEMCRMAAHVMQTAEYQGVLKLVRHVSAVTASMSLTLGDESAWKAADRTFPWAEAISSPEYWNRLEKSL
;
A
#
# COMPACT_ATOMS: atom_id res chain seq x y z
N MET A 1 -10.36 -17.37 -18.05
CA MET A 1 -10.70 -17.57 -16.62
C MET A 1 -10.44 -16.25 -15.91
N PRO A 2 -11.36 -15.78 -15.06
CA PRO A 2 -11.22 -14.48 -14.42
C PRO A 2 -10.04 -14.47 -13.42
N ILE A 3 -9.31 -13.36 -13.39
CA ILE A 3 -8.16 -13.11 -12.51
C ILE A 3 -8.55 -12.02 -11.52
N LEU A 4 -8.38 -12.28 -10.23
CA LEU A 4 -8.44 -11.25 -9.19
C LEU A 4 -7.12 -10.47 -9.18
N VAL A 5 -7.19 -9.15 -9.37
CA VAL A 5 -6.01 -8.28 -9.35
C VAL A 5 -6.09 -7.34 -8.16
N LEU A 6 -5.09 -7.45 -7.30
CA LEU A 6 -4.91 -6.69 -6.06
C LEU A 6 -3.66 -5.81 -6.17
N ALA A 7 -3.64 -4.68 -5.48
CA ALA A 7 -2.44 -3.85 -5.34
C ALA A 7 -2.42 -3.21 -3.94
N ASP A 8 -1.22 -2.98 -3.43
CA ASP A 8 -0.98 -2.10 -2.30
C ASP A 8 -1.83 -2.48 -1.07
N ILE A 9 -1.72 -3.75 -0.63
CA ILE A 9 -2.50 -4.30 0.49
C ILE A 9 -2.00 -3.76 1.83
N HIS A 10 -0.69 -3.48 1.89
CA HIS A 10 -0.07 -2.82 3.03
C HIS A 10 -0.46 -3.41 4.40
N GLY A 11 -0.29 -4.71 4.58
CA GLY A 11 -0.53 -5.35 5.87
C GLY A 11 -1.94 -5.18 6.45
N ASN A 12 -2.92 -4.80 5.63
CA ASN A 12 -4.32 -4.61 6.00
C ASN A 12 -5.10 -5.91 5.73
N LEU A 13 -4.98 -6.87 6.64
CA LEU A 13 -5.65 -8.17 6.53
C LEU A 13 -7.19 -8.04 6.49
N PRO A 14 -7.85 -7.20 7.30
CA PRO A 14 -9.30 -7.02 7.20
C PRO A 14 -9.77 -6.55 5.81
N ALA A 15 -9.02 -5.67 5.15
CA ALA A 15 -9.33 -5.22 3.80
C ALA A 15 -9.16 -6.36 2.78
N LEU A 16 -8.07 -7.14 2.88
CA LEU A 16 -7.86 -8.32 2.04
C LEU A 16 -8.98 -9.33 2.20
N GLU A 17 -9.36 -9.68 3.42
CA GLU A 17 -10.43 -10.67 3.68
C GLU A 17 -11.79 -10.16 3.18
N ALA A 18 -12.08 -8.86 3.27
CA ALA A 18 -13.30 -8.29 2.69
C ALA A 18 -13.32 -8.42 1.16
N VAL A 19 -12.20 -8.20 0.48
CA VAL A 19 -12.10 -8.46 -0.97
C VAL A 19 -12.30 -9.94 -1.28
N LEU A 20 -11.64 -10.84 -0.56
CA LEU A 20 -11.75 -12.29 -0.78
C LEU A 20 -13.16 -12.81 -0.52
N ALA A 21 -13.92 -12.17 0.38
CA ALA A 21 -15.33 -12.51 0.63
C ALA A 21 -16.30 -11.96 -0.44
N HIS A 22 -15.86 -11.03 -1.30
CA HIS A 22 -16.70 -10.42 -2.32
C HIS A 22 -17.05 -11.43 -3.42
N PRO A 23 -18.33 -11.54 -3.87
CA PRO A 23 -18.75 -12.54 -4.86
C PRO A 23 -17.95 -12.50 -6.17
N ALA A 24 -17.58 -11.31 -6.66
CA ALA A 24 -16.76 -11.18 -7.85
C ALA A 24 -15.33 -11.75 -7.66
N ALA A 25 -14.73 -11.61 -6.49
CA ALA A 25 -13.43 -12.19 -6.17
C ALA A 25 -13.51 -13.72 -6.07
N GLN A 26 -14.59 -14.24 -5.48
CA GLN A 26 -14.82 -15.69 -5.36
C GLN A 26 -15.05 -16.40 -6.71
N SER A 27 -15.42 -15.66 -7.75
CA SER A 27 -15.54 -16.20 -9.11
C SER A 27 -14.22 -16.32 -9.85
N CYS A 28 -13.13 -15.75 -9.30
CA CYS A 28 -11.81 -15.78 -9.91
C CYS A 28 -11.08 -17.10 -9.61
N THR A 29 -10.31 -17.58 -10.58
CA THR A 29 -9.51 -18.81 -10.46
C THR A 29 -8.05 -18.53 -10.12
N ASP A 30 -7.57 -17.32 -10.46
CA ASP A 30 -6.22 -16.87 -10.25
C ASP A 30 -6.23 -15.56 -9.44
N ILE A 31 -5.16 -15.34 -8.68
CA ILE A 31 -4.94 -14.09 -7.92
C ILE A 31 -3.57 -13.54 -8.29
N ILE A 32 -3.52 -12.25 -8.65
CA ILE A 32 -2.27 -11.52 -8.88
C ILE A 32 -2.26 -10.31 -7.96
N SER A 33 -1.23 -10.22 -7.10
CA SER A 33 -0.93 -9.02 -6.30
C SER A 33 0.17 -8.23 -7.00
N LEU A 34 -0.10 -6.97 -7.31
CA LEU A 34 0.81 -6.08 -8.02
C LEU A 34 1.96 -5.53 -7.14
N GLY A 35 2.15 -6.04 -5.93
CA GLY A 35 3.18 -5.61 -4.99
C GLY A 35 2.62 -4.82 -3.82
N ASP A 36 3.50 -4.43 -2.91
CA ASP A 36 3.22 -3.69 -1.68
C ASP A 36 2.14 -4.36 -0.81
N HIS A 37 2.31 -5.66 -0.59
CA HIS A 37 1.44 -6.39 0.35
C HIS A 37 1.89 -6.22 1.82
N VAL A 38 3.10 -5.69 2.07
CA VAL A 38 3.68 -5.44 3.39
C VAL A 38 3.75 -3.96 3.75
N ASN A 39 4.10 -3.69 5.01
CA ASN A 39 4.32 -2.37 5.61
C ASN A 39 3.04 -1.51 5.72
N PHE A 40 3.16 -0.39 6.41
CA PHE A 40 2.10 0.54 6.84
C PHE A 40 1.05 -0.09 7.75
N GLY A 41 0.37 -1.14 7.34
CA GLY A 41 -0.61 -1.84 8.16
C GLY A 41 0.03 -2.85 9.13
N PRO A 42 -0.73 -3.28 10.15
CA PRO A 42 -0.18 -4.00 11.30
C PRO A 42 0.01 -5.50 11.09
N GLN A 43 -0.37 -6.08 9.94
CA GLN A 43 -0.47 -7.53 9.78
C GLN A 43 0.23 -8.02 8.50
N SER A 44 1.44 -7.49 8.21
CA SER A 44 2.21 -7.80 7.00
C SER A 44 2.45 -9.30 6.82
N ARG A 45 2.86 -9.99 7.89
CA ARG A 45 3.09 -11.43 7.85
C ARG A 45 1.81 -12.21 7.54
N ALA A 46 0.71 -11.87 8.19
CA ALA A 46 -0.56 -12.55 7.98
C ALA A 46 -1.12 -12.34 6.56
N VAL A 47 -0.96 -11.14 5.99
CA VAL A 47 -1.30 -10.86 4.59
C VAL A 47 -0.46 -11.71 3.65
N HIS A 48 0.87 -11.76 3.85
CA HIS A 48 1.78 -12.58 3.04
C HIS A 48 1.38 -14.06 3.09
N ASP A 49 1.25 -14.63 4.30
CA ASP A 49 0.90 -16.04 4.49
C ASP A 49 -0.47 -16.35 3.87
N ARG A 50 -1.42 -15.41 3.93
CA ARG A 50 -2.73 -15.55 3.29
C ARG A 50 -2.63 -15.63 1.78
N LEU A 51 -1.87 -14.72 1.15
CA LEU A 51 -1.63 -14.75 -0.30
C LEU A 51 -0.94 -16.03 -0.75
N VAL A 52 0.07 -16.49 0.00
CA VAL A 52 0.74 -17.78 -0.25
C VAL A 52 -0.25 -18.94 -0.17
N SER A 53 -1.10 -18.98 0.87
CA SER A 53 -2.09 -20.04 1.06
C SER A 53 -3.12 -20.14 -0.08
N LEU A 54 -3.34 -19.02 -0.78
CA LEU A 54 -4.26 -18.92 -1.93
C LEU A 54 -3.55 -19.22 -3.26
N GLY A 55 -2.25 -19.46 -3.26
CA GLY A 55 -1.47 -19.63 -4.49
C GLY A 55 -1.38 -18.36 -5.34
N ALA A 56 -1.51 -17.18 -4.71
CA ALA A 56 -1.43 -15.91 -5.42
C ALA A 56 -0.04 -15.68 -6.02
N VAL A 57 0.00 -15.15 -7.24
CA VAL A 57 1.24 -14.61 -7.81
C VAL A 57 1.45 -13.22 -7.25
N MET A 58 2.52 -13.02 -6.51
CA MET A 58 2.89 -11.73 -5.94
C MET A 58 4.02 -11.10 -6.74
N LEU A 59 3.90 -9.83 -7.07
CA LEU A 59 4.98 -9.03 -7.67
C LEU A 59 5.73 -8.26 -6.59
N LEU A 60 6.96 -7.87 -6.94
CA LEU A 60 7.81 -7.06 -6.09
C LEU A 60 7.32 -5.61 -6.11
N GLY A 61 6.87 -5.11 -4.96
CA GLY A 61 6.66 -3.70 -4.73
C GLY A 61 7.91 -3.04 -4.11
N ASN A 62 7.89 -1.72 -3.97
CA ASN A 62 9.02 -1.01 -3.37
C ASN A 62 9.15 -1.28 -1.86
N HIS A 63 8.07 -1.66 -1.19
CA HIS A 63 8.13 -2.02 0.22
C HIS A 63 8.76 -3.40 0.43
N GLU A 64 8.42 -4.41 -0.35
CA GLU A 64 9.10 -5.71 -0.34
C GLU A 64 10.57 -5.55 -0.70
N GLU A 65 10.87 -4.79 -1.75
CA GLU A 65 12.24 -4.58 -2.20
C GLU A 65 13.09 -3.90 -1.12
N ARG A 66 12.54 -2.91 -0.38
CA ARG A 66 13.26 -2.29 0.74
C ARG A 66 13.59 -3.29 1.85
N LEU A 67 12.72 -4.28 2.10
CA LEU A 67 12.97 -5.34 3.07
C LEU A 67 14.05 -6.33 2.62
N THR A 68 14.30 -6.48 1.32
CA THR A 68 15.34 -7.37 0.78
C THR A 68 16.72 -6.72 0.75
N ARG A 69 16.80 -5.39 0.87
CA ARG A 69 18.09 -4.68 0.92
C ARG A 69 18.80 -4.90 2.26
N PRO A 70 20.13 -4.96 2.25
CA PRO A 70 20.89 -4.89 3.50
C PRO A 70 20.51 -3.66 4.33
N ALA A 71 20.54 -3.79 5.64
CA ALA A 71 20.40 -2.65 6.53
C ALA A 71 21.56 -1.68 6.28
N ASP A 72 21.25 -0.39 6.21
CA ASP A 72 22.19 0.71 6.06
C ASP A 72 21.92 1.78 7.14
N ALA A 73 22.83 2.74 7.28
CA ALA A 73 22.70 3.78 8.30
C ALA A 73 21.43 4.65 8.13
N GLU A 74 20.90 4.78 6.91
CA GLU A 74 19.64 5.47 6.66
C GLU A 74 18.48 4.67 7.26
N PHE A 75 18.51 3.34 7.13
CA PHE A 75 17.48 2.45 7.66
C PHE A 75 17.39 2.46 9.19
N ASP A 76 18.44 2.89 9.89
CA ASP A 76 18.46 3.05 11.36
C ASP A 76 17.71 4.31 11.82
N GLY A 77 17.42 5.25 10.93
CA GLY A 77 16.70 6.49 11.24
C GLY A 77 15.28 6.24 11.77
N TYR A 78 14.76 7.20 12.53
CA TYR A 78 13.42 7.12 13.13
C TYR A 78 12.31 6.98 12.08
N ASN A 79 12.45 7.63 10.93
CA ASN A 79 11.55 7.53 9.78
C ASN A 79 11.33 6.09 9.27
N TRP A 80 12.26 5.19 9.55
CA TRP A 80 12.19 3.78 9.13
C TRP A 80 11.69 2.83 10.22
N ARG A 81 11.29 3.32 11.41
CA ARG A 81 10.85 2.45 12.52
C ARG A 81 9.76 1.48 12.15
N LEU A 82 8.72 1.93 11.46
CA LEU A 82 7.62 1.05 11.04
C LEU A 82 8.10 -0.02 10.05
N MET A 83 9.01 0.35 9.13
CA MET A 83 9.59 -0.61 8.19
C MET A 83 10.48 -1.65 8.92
N ARG A 84 11.31 -1.21 9.90
CA ARG A 84 12.10 -2.16 10.71
C ARG A 84 11.22 -3.11 11.51
N TRP A 85 10.13 -2.61 12.08
CA TRP A 85 9.14 -3.45 12.77
C TRP A 85 8.49 -4.45 11.80
N THR A 86 8.16 -4.01 10.59
CA THR A 86 7.68 -4.90 9.53
C THR A 86 8.74 -5.96 9.17
N ALA A 87 10.01 -5.59 9.05
CA ALA A 87 11.10 -6.52 8.78
C ALA A 87 11.20 -7.63 9.85
N GLN A 88 10.95 -7.30 11.12
CA GLN A 88 10.90 -8.30 12.20
C GLN A 88 9.75 -9.31 12.00
N GLN A 89 8.58 -8.85 11.59
CA GLN A 89 7.46 -9.75 11.28
C GLN A 89 7.76 -10.68 10.09
N MET A 90 8.51 -10.17 9.13
CA MET A 90 8.84 -10.88 7.88
C MET A 90 10.09 -11.76 8.00
N GLN A 91 10.67 -11.92 9.22
CA GLN A 91 11.81 -12.82 9.40
C GLN A 91 11.53 -14.25 8.92
N GLY A 92 12.46 -14.80 8.13
CA GLY A 92 12.35 -16.14 7.55
C GLY A 92 11.41 -16.24 6.34
N VAL A 93 10.85 -15.12 5.87
CA VAL A 93 10.09 -15.07 4.61
C VAL A 93 11.04 -14.75 3.47
N GLU A 94 10.97 -15.54 2.40
CA GLU A 94 11.67 -15.25 1.16
C GLU A 94 10.82 -14.31 0.28
N LEU A 95 11.38 -13.14 -0.02
CA LEU A 95 10.72 -12.10 -0.85
C LEU A 95 11.37 -11.97 -2.24
N ALA A 96 11.91 -13.08 -2.77
CA ALA A 96 12.45 -13.14 -4.15
C ALA A 96 11.30 -13.14 -5.17
N LEU A 97 10.62 -11.99 -5.30
CA LEU A 97 9.44 -11.80 -6.14
C LEU A 97 9.83 -11.20 -7.50
N PRO A 98 9.11 -11.54 -8.60
CA PRO A 98 9.32 -10.92 -9.89
C PRO A 98 8.85 -9.45 -9.88
N THR A 99 9.54 -8.57 -10.61
CA THR A 99 9.15 -7.17 -10.77
C THR A 99 7.93 -7.01 -11.67
N ASP A 100 7.83 -7.87 -12.69
CA ASP A 100 6.78 -7.83 -13.70
C ASP A 100 6.33 -9.24 -14.07
N LEU A 101 5.09 -9.34 -14.55
CA LEU A 101 4.51 -10.56 -15.07
C LEU A 101 3.79 -10.26 -16.39
N ARG A 102 4.12 -10.97 -17.47
CA ARG A 102 3.37 -10.91 -18.70
C ARG A 102 2.50 -12.16 -18.88
N ARG A 103 1.21 -11.97 -19.11
CA ARG A 103 0.28 -13.02 -19.54
C ARG A 103 -0.40 -12.60 -20.84
N GLY A 104 0.06 -13.15 -21.96
CA GLY A 104 -0.46 -12.80 -23.29
C GLY A 104 -0.25 -11.32 -23.62
N HIS A 105 -1.34 -10.59 -23.77
CA HIS A 105 -1.35 -9.16 -24.06
C HIS A 105 -1.36 -8.25 -22.82
N VAL A 106 -1.39 -8.83 -21.62
CA VAL A 106 -1.43 -8.08 -20.37
C VAL A 106 -0.06 -8.09 -19.70
N LEU A 107 0.40 -6.92 -19.27
CA LEU A 107 1.56 -6.73 -18.42
C LEU A 107 1.12 -6.25 -17.05
N PHE A 108 1.54 -6.96 -16.01
CA PHE A 108 1.33 -6.65 -14.60
C PHE A 108 2.64 -6.14 -14.03
N THR A 109 2.60 -5.03 -13.30
CA THR A 109 3.77 -4.42 -12.67
C THR A 109 3.35 -3.69 -11.40
N HIS A 110 4.29 -3.37 -10.51
CA HIS A 110 3.96 -2.52 -9.37
C HIS A 110 3.97 -1.04 -9.76
N GLY A 111 5.11 -0.52 -10.17
CA GLY A 111 5.29 0.85 -10.64
C GLY A 111 5.38 0.92 -12.18
N THR A 112 6.44 1.55 -12.69
CA THR A 112 6.81 1.47 -14.10
C THR A 112 7.41 0.11 -14.40
N PRO A 113 7.12 -0.52 -15.54
CA PRO A 113 7.70 -1.81 -15.90
C PRO A 113 9.22 -1.87 -15.70
N GLY A 114 9.69 -2.87 -14.97
CA GLY A 114 11.09 -3.03 -14.57
C GLY A 114 11.58 -2.10 -13.47
N GLN A 115 10.77 -1.19 -12.96
CA GLN A 115 11.15 -0.18 -11.97
C GLN A 115 10.06 -0.03 -10.89
N PRO A 116 10.01 -0.88 -9.87
CA PRO A 116 8.93 -0.89 -8.87
C PRO A 116 8.84 0.38 -8.03
N TYR A 117 9.90 1.19 -7.94
CA TYR A 117 9.89 2.48 -7.22
C TYR A 117 9.36 3.65 -8.01
N HIS A 118 9.25 3.53 -9.34
CA HIS A 118 8.92 4.66 -10.17
C HIS A 118 7.42 4.82 -10.26
N LEU A 119 6.90 5.87 -9.61
CA LEU A 119 5.49 6.24 -9.65
C LEU A 119 5.06 6.56 -11.09
N VAL A 120 3.93 5.99 -11.51
CA VAL A 120 3.29 6.29 -12.78
C VAL A 120 2.09 7.21 -12.52
N TYR A 121 2.16 8.43 -13.02
CA TYR A 121 1.02 9.35 -12.99
C TYR A 121 0.28 9.35 -14.34
N PRO A 122 -1.00 9.75 -14.38
CA PRO A 122 -1.76 9.82 -15.64
C PRO A 122 -1.07 10.61 -16.76
N ALA A 123 -0.30 11.63 -16.41
CA ALA A 123 0.46 12.44 -17.37
C ALA A 123 1.61 11.67 -18.06
N ASP A 124 2.18 10.67 -17.38
CA ASP A 124 3.32 9.88 -17.88
C ASP A 124 2.85 8.68 -18.72
N LEU A 125 1.58 8.27 -18.56
CA LEU A 125 1.05 7.04 -19.16
C LEU A 125 1.17 6.96 -20.68
N PRO A 126 1.01 8.03 -21.47
CA PRO A 126 1.24 7.96 -22.92
C PRO A 126 2.63 7.43 -23.26
N SER A 127 3.68 7.99 -22.67
CA SER A 127 5.07 7.56 -22.92
C SER A 127 5.36 6.17 -22.38
N VAL A 128 4.81 5.82 -21.21
CA VAL A 128 4.93 4.47 -20.63
C VAL A 128 4.27 3.43 -21.54
N LEU A 129 3.08 3.72 -22.08
CA LEU A 129 2.38 2.81 -22.98
C LEU A 129 3.09 2.67 -24.34
N ASP A 130 3.61 3.76 -24.91
CA ASP A 130 4.34 3.72 -26.17
C ASP A 130 5.64 2.90 -26.06
N ALA A 131 6.27 2.89 -24.89
CA ALA A 131 7.48 2.12 -24.61
C ALA A 131 7.23 0.60 -24.41
N GLN A 132 5.97 0.14 -24.32
CA GLN A 132 5.70 -1.28 -24.10
C GLN A 132 6.02 -2.13 -25.35
N PRO A 133 6.49 -3.38 -25.14
CA PRO A 133 6.75 -4.31 -26.24
C PRO A 133 5.51 -4.56 -27.11
N ASP A 134 5.75 -4.97 -28.34
CA ASP A 134 4.68 -5.39 -29.25
C ASP A 134 3.84 -6.51 -28.63
N GLY A 135 2.54 -6.42 -28.85
CA GLY A 135 1.54 -7.36 -28.34
C GLY A 135 1.15 -7.12 -26.87
N VAL A 136 1.72 -6.13 -26.15
CA VAL A 136 1.20 -5.65 -24.87
C VAL A 136 0.19 -4.55 -25.12
N ASN A 137 -1.08 -4.82 -24.84
CA ASN A 137 -2.19 -3.89 -25.06
C ASN A 137 -2.82 -3.40 -23.75
N LEU A 138 -2.55 -4.09 -22.64
CA LEU A 138 -3.05 -3.74 -21.32
C LEU A 138 -1.90 -3.74 -20.31
N LEU A 139 -1.74 -2.63 -19.59
CA LEU A 139 -0.85 -2.47 -18.44
C LEU A 139 -1.69 -2.36 -17.15
N LEU A 140 -1.41 -3.22 -16.18
CA LEU A 140 -1.99 -3.14 -14.85
C LEU A 140 -0.88 -2.78 -13.86
N SER A 141 -1.03 -1.63 -13.17
CA SER A 141 -0.02 -1.06 -12.27
C SER A 141 -0.63 -0.64 -10.95
N GLY A 142 0.13 -0.70 -9.85
CA GLY A 142 -0.22 -0.26 -8.49
C GLY A 142 0.51 1.01 -8.07
N HIS A 143 1.10 0.99 -6.87
CA HIS A 143 2.07 1.90 -6.29
C HIS A 143 1.57 3.29 -5.86
N ASN A 144 0.78 3.99 -6.67
CA ASN A 144 0.36 5.35 -6.31
C ASN A 144 -0.98 5.43 -5.55
N HIS A 145 -1.55 4.29 -5.15
CA HIS A 145 -2.80 4.14 -4.38
C HIS A 145 -4.03 4.82 -4.98
N HIS A 146 -3.87 5.45 -6.16
CA HIS A 146 -4.93 6.22 -6.81
C HIS A 146 -5.43 5.50 -8.05
N ARG A 147 -6.75 5.38 -8.16
CA ARG A 147 -7.38 4.70 -9.29
C ARG A 147 -7.33 5.56 -10.55
N TRP A 148 -6.87 4.98 -11.63
CA TRP A 148 -6.92 5.59 -12.96
C TRP A 148 -7.13 4.54 -14.05
N ASP A 149 -7.59 4.99 -15.20
CA ASP A 149 -7.86 4.17 -16.38
C ASP A 149 -7.67 5.07 -17.62
N LEU A 150 -6.65 4.79 -18.40
CA LEU A 150 -6.26 5.61 -19.53
C LEU A 150 -6.06 4.75 -20.78
N LYS A 151 -6.53 5.27 -21.91
CA LYS A 151 -6.30 4.67 -23.23
C LYS A 151 -5.41 5.58 -24.07
N HIS A 152 -4.41 5.01 -24.72
CA HIS A 152 -3.48 5.72 -25.60
C HIS A 152 -3.03 4.80 -26.74
N ASN A 153 -3.14 5.25 -28.00
CA ASN A 153 -2.69 4.54 -29.19
C ASN A 153 -3.11 3.06 -29.28
N GLY A 154 -4.39 2.76 -28.94
CA GLY A 154 -4.93 1.39 -28.93
C GLY A 154 -4.49 0.52 -27.75
N ARG A 155 -3.68 1.05 -26.84
CA ARG A 155 -3.27 0.43 -25.56
C ARG A 155 -4.05 1.02 -24.41
N ARG A 156 -4.12 0.30 -23.28
CA ARG A 156 -4.82 0.72 -22.06
C ARG A 156 -3.93 0.50 -20.85
N ALA A 157 -3.96 1.43 -19.91
CA ALA A 157 -3.34 1.29 -18.60
C ALA A 157 -4.37 1.49 -17.49
N VAL A 158 -4.34 0.65 -16.46
CA VAL A 158 -5.31 0.69 -15.35
C VAL A 158 -4.59 0.49 -14.03
N ASN A 159 -4.94 1.31 -13.03
CA ASN A 159 -4.57 1.11 -11.64
C ASN A 159 -5.83 0.77 -10.82
N PRO A 160 -5.83 -0.33 -10.05
CA PRO A 160 -6.96 -0.69 -9.20
C PRO A 160 -7.19 0.32 -8.06
N GLY A 161 -6.17 1.05 -7.64
CA GLY A 161 -6.07 1.69 -6.34
C GLY A 161 -5.48 0.74 -5.31
N SER A 162 -5.37 1.17 -4.08
CA SER A 162 -4.80 0.38 -2.98
C SER A 162 -5.90 -0.36 -2.21
N VAL A 163 -5.73 -1.67 -2.03
CA VAL A 163 -6.63 -2.50 -1.21
C VAL A 163 -6.58 -2.04 0.26
N GLY A 164 -5.38 -1.76 0.77
CA GLY A 164 -5.17 -1.48 2.18
C GLY A 164 -5.14 -0.01 2.55
N MET A 165 -4.75 0.85 1.62
CA MET A 165 -4.53 2.30 1.85
C MET A 165 -4.99 3.13 0.66
N ALA A 166 -6.26 3.00 0.27
CA ALA A 166 -6.83 3.82 -0.79
C ALA A 166 -6.67 5.33 -0.49
N GLU A 167 -6.39 6.12 -1.54
CA GLU A 167 -6.15 7.58 -1.44
C GLU A 167 -7.09 8.37 -2.35
N ASP A 168 -8.36 7.98 -2.41
CA ASP A 168 -9.36 8.54 -3.32
C ASP A 168 -10.61 9.13 -2.64
N GLY A 169 -10.49 9.40 -1.33
CA GLY A 169 -11.55 10.03 -0.53
C GLY A 169 -12.65 9.07 -0.07
N ARG A 170 -12.51 7.75 -0.27
CA ARG A 170 -13.48 6.73 0.15
C ARG A 170 -12.85 5.78 1.16
N GLY A 171 -12.74 6.23 2.40
CA GLY A 171 -12.15 5.45 3.48
C GLY A 171 -12.92 4.18 3.81
N ALA A 172 -12.22 3.21 4.40
CA ALA A 172 -12.73 1.90 4.77
C ALA A 172 -13.33 1.10 3.58
N VAL A 173 -12.83 1.33 2.37
CA VAL A 173 -13.23 0.62 1.15
C VAL A 173 -11.98 0.12 0.43
N ALA A 174 -11.95 -1.17 0.12
CA ALA A 174 -10.86 -1.83 -0.58
C ALA A 174 -11.20 -2.00 -2.08
N PRO A 175 -10.58 -1.24 -2.99
CA PRO A 175 -10.78 -1.40 -4.43
C PRO A 175 -9.98 -2.59 -4.96
N PHE A 176 -10.53 -3.26 -5.98
CA PHE A 176 -9.85 -4.33 -6.70
C PHE A 176 -10.37 -4.45 -8.14
N LEU A 177 -9.69 -5.24 -8.97
CA LEU A 177 -10.13 -5.53 -10.32
C LEU A 177 -10.39 -7.03 -10.51
N VAL A 178 -11.34 -7.32 -11.39
CA VAL A 178 -11.48 -8.63 -12.04
C VAL A 178 -11.12 -8.46 -13.51
N LEU A 179 -10.11 -9.19 -13.95
CA LEU A 179 -9.72 -9.28 -15.36
C LEU A 179 -10.31 -10.56 -15.95
N ASP A 180 -11.23 -10.43 -16.91
CA ASP A 180 -11.80 -11.57 -17.65
C ASP A 180 -11.56 -11.39 -19.16
N GLY A 181 -10.58 -12.11 -19.67
CA GLY A 181 -10.14 -11.94 -21.05
C GLY A 181 -9.56 -10.56 -21.30
N VAL A 182 -10.31 -9.69 -21.98
CA VAL A 182 -9.97 -8.29 -22.27
C VAL A 182 -10.68 -7.29 -21.38
N ASP A 183 -11.68 -7.77 -20.62
CA ASP A 183 -12.52 -6.94 -19.77
C ASP A 183 -11.85 -6.71 -18.43
N VAL A 184 -11.73 -5.45 -18.05
CA VAL A 184 -11.24 -5.02 -16.73
C VAL A 184 -12.43 -4.42 -15.98
N ILE A 185 -12.90 -5.12 -14.95
CA ILE A 185 -14.07 -4.75 -14.17
C ILE A 185 -13.63 -4.29 -12.79
N ARG A 186 -14.03 -3.09 -12.39
CA ARG A 186 -13.72 -2.50 -11.08
C ARG A 186 -14.73 -2.95 -10.04
N HIS A 187 -14.25 -3.31 -8.89
CA HIS A 187 -15.06 -3.65 -7.72
C HIS A 187 -14.53 -2.96 -6.47
N GLU A 188 -15.34 -2.98 -5.42
CA GLU A 188 -15.04 -2.38 -4.12
C GLU A 188 -15.63 -3.25 -3.02
N ALA A 189 -14.88 -3.46 -1.96
CA ALA A 189 -15.33 -4.17 -0.77
C ALA A 189 -15.19 -3.28 0.47
N PRO A 190 -16.28 -2.88 1.13
CA PRO A 190 -16.20 -2.22 2.43
C PRO A 190 -15.63 -3.20 3.47
N TYR A 191 -14.77 -2.69 4.36
CA TYR A 191 -14.15 -3.50 5.41
C TYR A 191 -14.29 -2.85 6.79
N ASP A 192 -14.15 -3.67 7.85
CA ASP A 192 -14.15 -3.18 9.23
C ASP A 192 -12.82 -2.48 9.55
N VAL A 193 -12.79 -1.16 9.41
CA VAL A 193 -11.62 -0.35 9.74
C VAL A 193 -11.27 -0.46 11.23
N ASN A 194 -12.25 -0.66 12.12
CA ASN A 194 -11.97 -0.82 13.56
C ASN A 194 -11.19 -2.11 13.84
N ALA A 195 -11.38 -3.16 13.03
CA ALA A 195 -10.56 -4.36 13.13
C ALA A 195 -9.07 -4.07 12.84
N VAL A 196 -8.78 -3.20 11.85
CA VAL A 196 -7.41 -2.77 11.55
C VAL A 196 -6.85 -1.92 12.69
N LEU A 197 -7.64 -0.99 13.24
CA LEU A 197 -7.23 -0.13 14.34
C LEU A 197 -6.90 -0.94 15.59
N ARG A 198 -7.74 -1.95 15.92
CA ARG A 198 -7.43 -2.94 16.99
C ARG A 198 -6.12 -3.68 16.71
N ALA A 199 -5.90 -4.07 15.47
CA ALA A 199 -4.69 -4.79 15.10
C ALA A 199 -3.41 -3.96 15.28
N PHE A 200 -3.42 -2.65 15.03
CA PHE A 200 -2.28 -1.76 15.34
C PHE A 200 -1.88 -1.81 16.82
N ILE A 201 -2.87 -1.85 17.71
CA ILE A 201 -2.65 -1.97 19.16
C ILE A 201 -2.16 -3.39 19.52
N ASN A 202 -2.90 -4.41 19.08
CA ASN A 202 -2.67 -5.80 19.48
C ASN A 202 -1.33 -6.36 18.99
N THR A 203 -0.83 -5.88 17.85
CA THR A 203 0.48 -6.28 17.31
C THR A 203 1.64 -5.48 17.87
N GLY A 204 1.37 -4.38 18.56
CA GLY A 204 2.38 -3.47 19.08
C GLY A 204 2.88 -2.42 18.09
N ALA A 205 2.43 -2.43 16.84
CA ALA A 205 2.87 -1.46 15.83
C ALA A 205 2.67 -0.01 16.26
N ALA A 206 1.51 0.29 16.86
CA ALA A 206 1.17 1.62 17.35
C ALA A 206 2.15 2.17 18.41
N TYR A 207 2.83 1.29 19.12
CA TYR A 207 3.82 1.68 20.14
C TYR A 207 5.24 1.79 19.54
N GLU A 208 5.52 1.02 18.51
CA GLU A 208 6.82 1.09 17.81
C GLU A 208 6.98 2.32 16.94
N ALA A 209 5.95 2.71 16.19
CA ALA A 209 6.00 3.82 15.24
C ALA A 209 4.71 4.65 15.30
N PRO A 210 4.42 5.33 16.44
CA PRO A 210 3.11 5.91 16.71
C PRO A 210 2.66 6.94 15.66
N GLU A 211 3.56 7.80 15.18
CA GLU A 211 3.22 8.85 14.22
C GLU A 211 2.86 8.27 12.84
N MET A 212 3.66 7.30 12.37
CA MET A 212 3.40 6.65 11.09
C MET A 212 2.16 5.74 11.15
N CYS A 213 1.97 5.01 12.22
CA CYS A 213 0.77 4.19 12.42
C CYS A 213 -0.50 5.05 12.52
N ARG A 214 -0.41 6.21 13.18
CA ARG A 214 -1.50 7.19 13.24
C ARG A 214 -1.87 7.71 11.85
N MET A 215 -0.86 8.04 11.02
CA MET A 215 -1.10 8.46 9.65
C MET A 215 -1.66 7.33 8.78
N ALA A 216 -1.13 6.12 8.89
CA ALA A 216 -1.67 4.97 8.18
C ALA A 216 -3.14 4.70 8.56
N ALA A 217 -3.45 4.72 9.85
CA ALA A 217 -4.81 4.59 10.36
C ALA A 217 -5.74 5.71 9.83
N HIS A 218 -5.25 6.95 9.77
CA HIS A 218 -5.97 8.07 9.20
C HIS A 218 -6.30 7.84 7.72
N VAL A 219 -5.32 7.45 6.92
CA VAL A 219 -5.53 7.16 5.50
C VAL A 219 -6.51 6.00 5.31
N MET A 220 -6.40 4.92 6.08
CA MET A 220 -7.34 3.79 6.03
C MET A 220 -8.79 4.19 6.36
N GLN A 221 -8.96 5.17 7.28
CA GLN A 221 -10.29 5.68 7.66
C GLN A 221 -10.88 6.67 6.66
N THR A 222 -10.06 7.51 6.05
CA THR A 222 -10.50 8.68 5.29
C THR A 222 -10.20 8.59 3.81
N ALA A 223 -9.25 7.74 3.41
CA ALA A 223 -8.64 7.70 2.08
C ALA A 223 -8.09 9.07 1.64
N GLU A 224 -7.47 9.81 2.57
CA GLU A 224 -6.91 11.12 2.30
C GLU A 224 -5.76 11.02 1.29
N TYR A 225 -5.90 11.78 0.19
CA TYR A 225 -4.90 11.82 -0.87
C TYR A 225 -3.54 12.32 -0.35
N GLN A 226 -2.49 11.54 -0.61
CA GLN A 226 -1.12 11.81 -0.18
C GLN A 226 -0.95 12.01 1.35
N GLY A 227 -1.77 11.34 2.17
CA GLY A 227 -1.74 11.52 3.61
C GLY A 227 -0.33 11.26 4.19
N VAL A 228 0.31 10.16 3.83
CA VAL A 228 1.69 9.84 4.27
C VAL A 228 2.69 10.92 3.82
N LEU A 229 2.60 11.36 2.56
CA LEU A 229 3.49 12.40 2.03
C LEU A 229 3.27 13.75 2.71
N LYS A 230 2.04 14.08 3.10
CA LYS A 230 1.74 15.30 3.87
C LYS A 230 2.45 15.29 5.22
N LEU A 231 2.37 14.15 5.95
CA LEU A 231 3.10 14.01 7.21
C LEU A 231 4.62 14.14 7.00
N VAL A 232 5.19 13.40 6.06
CA VAL A 232 6.63 13.44 5.79
C VAL A 232 7.10 14.84 5.40
N ARG A 233 6.36 15.57 4.57
CA ARG A 233 6.66 16.97 4.21
C ARG A 233 6.59 17.89 5.43
N HIS A 234 5.61 17.68 6.31
CA HIS A 234 5.51 18.45 7.55
C HIS A 234 6.70 18.17 8.48
N VAL A 235 7.07 16.90 8.68
CA VAL A 235 8.29 16.54 9.42
C VAL A 235 9.52 17.19 8.79
N SER A 236 9.67 17.15 7.47
CA SER A 236 10.80 17.80 6.77
C SER A 236 10.86 19.30 7.02
N ALA A 237 9.73 20.00 7.07
CA ALA A 237 9.68 21.43 7.40
C ALA A 237 10.11 21.69 8.86
N VAL A 238 9.69 20.84 9.79
CA VAL A 238 10.08 20.92 11.20
C VAL A 238 11.57 20.63 11.37
N THR A 239 12.12 19.61 10.70
CA THR A 239 13.56 19.29 10.76
C THR A 239 14.40 20.47 10.30
N ALA A 240 14.02 21.13 9.21
CA ALA A 240 14.72 22.30 8.70
C ALA A 240 14.78 23.46 9.73
N SER A 241 13.69 23.65 10.50
CA SER A 241 13.61 24.71 11.53
C SER A 241 14.42 24.37 12.79
N MET A 242 14.70 23.10 13.05
CA MET A 242 15.36 22.61 14.27
C MET A 242 16.81 22.15 14.04
N SER A 243 17.32 22.24 12.82
CA SER A 243 18.64 21.67 12.42
C SER A 243 18.75 20.17 12.71
N LEU A 244 17.66 19.43 12.47
CA LEU A 244 17.52 17.99 12.62
C LEU A 244 17.39 17.32 11.25
N THR A 245 17.31 15.99 11.26
CA THR A 245 17.08 15.15 10.09
C THR A 245 15.78 14.34 10.24
N LEU A 246 15.33 13.69 9.18
CA LEU A 246 14.20 12.74 9.25
C LEU A 246 14.51 11.52 10.13
N GLY A 247 15.79 11.24 10.38
CA GLY A 247 16.22 10.17 11.27
C GLY A 247 16.06 10.48 12.76
N ASP A 248 15.82 11.76 13.12
CA ASP A 248 15.77 12.19 14.52
C ASP A 248 14.34 12.05 15.09
N GLU A 249 14.18 11.29 16.15
CA GLU A 249 12.90 11.07 16.84
C GLU A 249 12.25 12.38 17.32
N SER A 250 13.05 13.32 17.81
CA SER A 250 12.56 14.61 18.31
C SER A 250 11.86 15.44 17.23
N ALA A 251 12.28 15.30 15.96
CA ALA A 251 11.64 15.97 14.84
C ALA A 251 10.23 15.42 14.60
N TRP A 252 10.06 14.11 14.65
CA TRP A 252 8.75 13.45 14.48
C TRP A 252 7.81 13.80 15.62
N LYS A 253 8.28 13.77 16.87
CA LYS A 253 7.49 14.19 18.03
C LYS A 253 7.10 15.67 17.99
N ALA A 254 7.97 16.54 17.50
CA ALA A 254 7.64 17.95 17.32
C ALA A 254 6.61 18.15 16.19
N ALA A 255 6.79 17.44 15.08
CA ALA A 255 5.87 17.49 13.94
C ALA A 255 4.49 16.93 14.31
N ASP A 256 4.41 15.83 15.04
CA ASP A 256 3.13 15.23 15.48
C ASP A 256 2.28 16.23 16.28
N ARG A 257 2.91 17.04 17.15
CA ARG A 257 2.20 18.07 17.93
C ARG A 257 1.64 19.23 17.10
N THR A 258 2.23 19.49 15.93
CA THR A 258 1.87 20.63 15.07
C THR A 258 1.20 20.23 13.77
N PHE A 259 1.17 18.93 13.44
CA PHE A 259 0.48 18.45 12.26
C PHE A 259 -1.04 18.65 12.42
N PRO A 260 -1.73 19.13 11.38
CA PRO A 260 -3.16 19.41 11.44
C PRO A 260 -3.99 18.13 11.36
N TRP A 261 -3.90 17.27 12.39
CA TRP A 261 -4.72 16.07 12.47
C TRP A 261 -6.21 16.41 12.44
N ALA A 262 -7.00 15.63 11.70
CA ALA A 262 -8.46 15.74 11.82
C ALA A 262 -8.92 15.46 13.27
N GLU A 263 -10.02 16.08 13.71
CA GLU A 263 -10.49 16.02 15.12
C GLU A 263 -10.60 14.58 15.67
N ALA A 264 -11.03 13.63 14.85
CA ALA A 264 -11.15 12.23 15.24
C ALA A 264 -9.80 11.56 15.58
N ILE A 265 -8.68 12.09 15.05
CA ILE A 265 -7.32 11.55 15.21
C ILE A 265 -6.40 12.58 15.90
N SER A 266 -6.95 13.62 16.49
CA SER A 266 -6.27 14.87 16.88
C SER A 266 -5.51 14.84 18.20
N SER A 267 -5.40 13.74 18.93
CA SER A 267 -4.66 13.77 20.18
C SER A 267 -3.60 12.66 20.29
N PRO A 268 -2.47 12.92 21.03
CA PRO A 268 -1.54 11.86 21.46
C PRO A 268 -2.23 10.73 22.21
N GLU A 269 -3.43 10.99 22.74
CA GLU A 269 -4.29 10.02 23.43
C GLU A 269 -5.13 9.17 22.47
N TYR A 270 -5.00 9.36 21.14
CA TYR A 270 -5.80 8.61 20.16
C TYR A 270 -5.75 7.11 20.39
N TRP A 271 -4.56 6.53 20.51
CA TRP A 271 -4.38 5.11 20.76
C TRP A 271 -4.93 4.70 22.14
N ASN A 272 -4.71 5.49 23.17
CA ASN A 272 -5.23 5.23 24.51
C ASN A 272 -6.76 5.29 24.57
N ARG A 273 -7.39 6.19 23.82
CA ARG A 273 -8.85 6.26 23.70
C ARG A 273 -9.39 5.10 22.89
N LEU A 274 -8.72 4.76 21.80
CA LEU A 274 -9.10 3.64 20.97
C LEU A 274 -9.04 2.34 21.75
N GLU A 275 -7.96 2.08 22.50
CA GLU A 275 -7.79 0.91 23.36
C GLU A 275 -8.92 0.76 24.39
N LYS A 276 -9.41 1.87 24.95
CA LYS A 276 -10.53 1.88 25.91
C LYS A 276 -11.91 1.74 25.27
N SER A 277 -12.03 2.01 23.97
CA SER A 277 -13.30 1.97 23.22
C SER A 277 -13.51 0.66 22.45
N LEU A 278 -12.49 -0.15 22.33
CA LEU A 278 -12.45 -1.45 21.67
C LEU A 278 -12.48 -2.60 22.65
#